data_088e4e3daea86ccd67156c197a40fc21
#
_entry.id   088e4e3daea86ccd67156c197a40fc21
#
_cell.length_a   1.000
_cell.length_b   1.000
_cell.length_c   1.000
_cell.angle_alpha   90.00
_cell.angle_beta   90.00
_cell.angle_gamma   90.00
#
_symmetry.space_group_name_H-M   'P 1'
#
loop_
_entity.id
_entity.type
_entity.pdbx_description
1 polymer ?
#
loop_
_entity_poly.entity_id
_entity_poly.type
_entity_poly.pdbx_seq_one_letter_code
_entity_poly.pdbx_strand_id
1 'polypeptide(L)'
;MYTYYISVGSNMGDKKGYIHSAFQSLQQHEAVSKVISSTLVETEPWGYTEQDTFVNGMWFCESTLDPHQMLGLIQCLEKEAGRERLIHWGPRTLDLDIILAYDSQGAMLSLNDAKLVVPHPYFWDRSFVLKPLYELLPTFTYKDMTINERLAQLSE
;
A
#
# COMPACT_ATOMS: atom_id res chain seq x y z
N MET A 1 1.27 -18.88 6.81
CA MET A 1 0.59 -17.58 6.88
C MET A 1 1.59 -16.48 6.61
N TYR A 2 1.29 -15.61 5.66
CA TYR A 2 2.12 -14.45 5.34
C TYR A 2 1.49 -13.18 5.92
N THR A 3 2.32 -12.17 6.15
CA THR A 3 1.87 -10.85 6.58
C THR A 3 2.29 -9.83 5.55
N TYR A 4 1.35 -8.93 5.19
CA TYR A 4 1.59 -7.90 4.18
C TYR A 4 1.24 -6.53 4.73
N TYR A 5 2.00 -5.51 4.31
CA TYR A 5 1.63 -4.11 4.46
C TYR A 5 1.42 -3.57 3.06
N ILE A 6 0.19 -3.14 2.78
CA ILE A 6 -0.27 -2.76 1.44
C ILE A 6 -0.64 -1.29 1.47
N SER A 7 0.04 -0.49 0.66
CA SER A 7 -0.31 0.92 0.47
C SER A 7 -1.55 1.01 -0.40
N VAL A 8 -2.49 1.87 -0.01
CA VAL A 8 -3.73 2.07 -0.75
C VAL A 8 -3.92 3.55 -1.04
N GLY A 9 -4.39 3.85 -2.24
CA GLY A 9 -4.66 5.22 -2.63
C GLY A 9 -5.72 5.35 -3.70
N SER A 10 -6.33 6.51 -3.77
CA SER A 10 -7.29 6.88 -4.81
C SER A 10 -7.31 8.39 -4.95
N ASN A 11 -7.41 8.90 -6.20
CA ASN A 11 -7.53 10.33 -6.42
C ASN A 11 -8.51 10.69 -7.52
N MET A 12 -9.45 9.79 -7.84
CA MET A 12 -10.52 10.13 -8.76
C MET A 12 -11.81 9.40 -8.40
N GLY A 13 -12.92 10.03 -8.69
CA GLY A 13 -14.24 9.49 -8.41
C GLY A 13 -14.53 9.46 -6.91
N ASP A 14 -15.25 8.45 -6.47
CA ASP A 14 -15.57 8.23 -5.06
C ASP A 14 -14.39 7.55 -4.36
N LYS A 15 -13.38 8.34 -4.02
CA LYS A 15 -12.10 7.87 -3.49
C LYS A 15 -12.25 6.93 -2.30
N LYS A 16 -12.96 7.38 -1.26
CA LYS A 16 -13.15 6.57 -0.06
C LYS A 16 -14.03 5.36 -0.33
N GLY A 17 -15.00 5.48 -1.24
CA GLY A 17 -15.85 4.38 -1.64
C GLY A 17 -15.07 3.25 -2.33
N TYR A 18 -14.19 3.59 -3.25
CA TYR A 18 -13.32 2.60 -3.91
C TYR A 18 -12.42 1.89 -2.90
N ILE A 19 -11.81 2.65 -1.99
CA ILE A 19 -10.94 2.08 -0.96
C ILE A 19 -11.74 1.17 -0.03
N HIS A 20 -12.90 1.62 0.41
CA HIS A 20 -13.77 0.85 1.32
C HIS A 20 -14.25 -0.46 0.68
N SER A 21 -14.70 -0.40 -0.58
CA SER A 21 -15.15 -1.60 -1.31
C SER A 21 -14.03 -2.62 -1.45
N ALA A 22 -12.83 -2.17 -1.79
CA ALA A 22 -11.68 -3.05 -1.92
C ALA A 22 -11.29 -3.67 -0.56
N PHE A 23 -11.35 -2.87 0.50
CA PHE A 23 -11.09 -3.36 1.85
C PHE A 23 -12.05 -4.47 2.24
N GLN A 24 -13.34 -4.28 1.97
CA GLN A 24 -14.36 -5.29 2.26
C GLN A 24 -14.14 -6.56 1.43
N SER A 25 -13.80 -6.43 0.15
CA SER A 25 -13.52 -7.58 -0.71
C SER A 25 -12.32 -8.38 -0.19
N LEU A 26 -11.27 -7.69 0.22
CA LEU A 26 -10.10 -8.32 0.79
C LEU A 26 -10.43 -9.02 2.10
N GLN A 27 -11.19 -8.37 2.97
CA GLN A 27 -11.60 -8.90 4.27
C GLN A 27 -12.47 -10.16 4.13
N GLN A 28 -13.27 -10.24 3.09
CA GLN A 28 -14.18 -11.36 2.84
C GLN A 28 -13.52 -12.51 2.06
N HIS A 29 -12.31 -12.32 1.56
CA HIS A 29 -11.62 -13.36 0.80
C HIS A 29 -11.25 -14.53 1.72
N GLU A 30 -11.53 -15.76 1.26
CA GLU A 30 -11.34 -16.96 2.08
C GLU A 30 -9.88 -17.21 2.50
N ALA A 31 -8.92 -16.75 1.70
CA ALA A 31 -7.49 -16.93 2.00
C ALA A 31 -6.94 -15.81 2.89
N VAL A 32 -7.76 -14.84 3.27
CA VAL A 32 -7.36 -13.70 4.12
C VAL A 32 -7.98 -13.88 5.50
N SER A 33 -7.15 -13.91 6.53
CA SER A 33 -7.61 -14.14 7.90
C SER A 33 -7.84 -12.84 8.67
N LYS A 34 -7.14 -11.77 8.29
CA LYS A 34 -7.22 -10.51 9.04
C LYS A 34 -6.78 -9.34 8.16
N VAL A 35 -7.52 -8.24 8.21
CA VAL A 35 -7.14 -6.97 7.59
C VAL A 35 -7.41 -5.84 8.55
N ILE A 36 -6.44 -4.93 8.69
CA ILE A 36 -6.57 -3.73 9.51
C ILE A 36 -6.17 -2.53 8.65
N SER A 37 -6.94 -1.46 8.71
CA SER A 37 -6.64 -0.23 7.98
C SER A 37 -6.11 0.85 8.90
N SER A 38 -5.11 1.59 8.42
CA SER A 38 -4.72 2.86 9.02
C SER A 38 -5.82 3.90 8.80
N THR A 39 -5.68 5.06 9.41
CA THR A 39 -6.46 6.25 9.07
C THR A 39 -6.17 6.62 7.62
N LEU A 40 -7.18 7.06 6.88
CA LEU A 40 -7.03 7.57 5.52
C LEU A 40 -6.74 9.07 5.59
N VAL A 41 -5.76 9.52 4.81
CA VAL A 41 -5.30 10.92 4.82
C VAL A 41 -5.22 11.46 3.40
N GLU A 42 -5.62 12.69 3.19
CA GLU A 42 -5.47 13.36 1.90
C GLU A 42 -4.05 13.92 1.76
N THR A 43 -3.47 13.75 0.58
CA THR A 43 -2.12 14.25 0.26
C THR A 43 -2.12 14.93 -1.09
N GLU A 44 -1.15 15.84 -1.32
CA GLU A 44 -0.98 16.51 -2.60
C GLU A 44 -0.59 15.50 -3.68
N PRO A 45 -1.00 15.73 -4.95
CA PRO A 45 -0.60 14.85 -6.04
C PRO A 45 0.92 14.85 -6.21
N TRP A 46 1.47 13.65 -6.48
CA TRP A 46 2.90 13.45 -6.70
C TRP A 46 3.14 13.22 -8.17
N GLY A 47 3.97 14.05 -8.78
CA GLY A 47 4.31 13.98 -10.20
C GLY A 47 3.40 14.83 -11.07
N TYR A 48 2.19 14.39 -11.37
CA TYR A 48 1.24 15.12 -12.20
C TYR A 48 0.36 16.02 -11.31
N THR A 49 0.63 17.32 -11.32
CA THR A 49 0.02 18.26 -10.37
C THR A 49 -1.35 18.80 -10.79
N GLU A 50 -1.81 18.53 -12.02
CA GLU A 50 -3.12 18.98 -12.50
C GLU A 50 -4.25 18.02 -12.16
N GLN A 51 -4.09 17.19 -11.14
CA GLN A 51 -5.09 16.23 -10.71
C GLN A 51 -5.50 16.51 -9.28
N ASP A 52 -6.60 15.87 -8.86
CA ASP A 52 -7.12 15.99 -7.49
C ASP A 52 -6.15 15.38 -6.48
N THR A 53 -6.31 15.74 -5.20
CA THR A 53 -5.51 15.16 -4.12
C THR A 53 -5.75 13.66 -4.02
N PHE A 54 -4.76 12.93 -3.49
CA PHE A 54 -4.89 11.52 -3.16
C PHE A 54 -5.47 11.34 -1.78
N VAL A 55 -6.28 10.30 -1.62
CA VAL A 55 -6.60 9.72 -0.31
C VAL A 55 -5.71 8.50 -0.17
N ASN A 56 -4.88 8.46 0.85
CA ASN A 56 -3.90 7.39 1.08
C ASN A 56 -4.07 6.74 2.43
N GLY A 57 -3.67 5.47 2.51
CA GLY A 57 -3.62 4.72 3.75
C GLY A 57 -2.73 3.50 3.62
N MET A 58 -2.75 2.68 4.65
CA MET A 58 -1.99 1.43 4.72
C MET A 58 -2.88 0.34 5.28
N TRP A 59 -2.80 -0.86 4.71
CA TRP A 59 -3.48 -2.03 5.22
C TRP A 59 -2.47 -3.04 5.72
N PHE A 60 -2.72 -3.57 6.93
CA PHE A 60 -2.09 -4.79 7.43
C PHE A 60 -2.97 -5.95 7.00
N CYS A 61 -2.36 -7.01 6.47
CA CYS A 61 -3.11 -8.16 5.96
C CYS A 61 -2.39 -9.46 6.29
N GLU A 62 -3.10 -10.42 6.88
CA GLU A 62 -2.61 -11.79 7.07
C GLU A 62 -3.32 -12.72 6.12
N SER A 63 -2.58 -13.57 5.40
CA SER A 63 -3.13 -14.42 4.35
C SER A 63 -2.29 -15.67 4.13
N THR A 64 -2.94 -16.73 3.64
CA THR A 64 -2.23 -17.93 3.17
C THR A 64 -1.67 -17.75 1.76
N LEU A 65 -2.06 -16.68 1.05
CA LEU A 65 -1.53 -16.38 -0.28
C LEU A 65 -0.05 -15.97 -0.19
N ASP A 66 0.78 -16.54 -1.08
CA ASP A 66 2.17 -16.09 -1.18
C ASP A 66 2.25 -14.71 -1.85
N PRO A 67 3.42 -14.06 -1.87
CA PRO A 67 3.51 -12.69 -2.38
C PRO A 67 3.01 -12.50 -3.81
N HIS A 68 3.30 -13.42 -4.73
CA HIS A 68 2.82 -13.31 -6.11
C HIS A 68 1.32 -13.53 -6.22
N GLN A 69 0.77 -14.44 -5.42
CA GLN A 69 -0.68 -14.66 -5.34
C GLN A 69 -1.39 -13.44 -4.76
N MET A 70 -0.81 -12.82 -3.73
CA MET A 70 -1.35 -11.58 -3.16
C MET A 70 -1.32 -10.44 -4.18
N LEU A 71 -0.23 -10.34 -4.95
CA LEU A 71 -0.14 -9.36 -6.03
C LEU A 71 -1.28 -9.54 -7.02
N GLY A 72 -1.55 -10.79 -7.44
CA GLY A 72 -2.67 -11.11 -8.33
C GLY A 72 -4.01 -10.68 -7.77
N LEU A 73 -4.23 -10.92 -6.48
CA LEU A 73 -5.47 -10.52 -5.82
C LEU A 73 -5.65 -9.00 -5.81
N ILE A 74 -4.63 -8.25 -5.40
CA ILE A 74 -4.78 -6.79 -5.34
C ILE A 74 -4.92 -6.18 -6.74
N GLN A 75 -4.32 -6.78 -7.76
CA GLN A 75 -4.54 -6.34 -9.15
C GLN A 75 -5.98 -6.58 -9.60
N CYS A 76 -6.60 -7.67 -9.16
CA CYS A 76 -8.03 -7.90 -9.41
C CYS A 76 -8.90 -6.83 -8.74
N LEU A 77 -8.56 -6.43 -7.51
CA LEU A 77 -9.28 -5.37 -6.80
C LEU A 77 -9.17 -4.04 -7.53
N GLU A 78 -8.00 -3.74 -8.07
CA GLU A 78 -7.80 -2.53 -8.89
C GLU A 78 -8.68 -2.57 -10.15
N LYS A 79 -8.75 -3.70 -10.83
CA LYS A 79 -9.62 -3.87 -12.01
C LYS A 79 -11.09 -3.70 -11.67
N GLU A 80 -11.54 -4.26 -10.56
CA GLU A 80 -12.93 -4.14 -10.11
C GLU A 80 -13.30 -2.69 -9.82
N ALA A 81 -12.33 -1.86 -9.43
CA ALA A 81 -12.52 -0.44 -9.21
C ALA A 81 -12.42 0.38 -10.51
N GLY A 82 -12.24 -0.27 -11.65
CA GLY A 82 -12.16 0.39 -12.94
C GLY A 82 -10.85 1.13 -13.19
N ARG A 83 -9.75 0.68 -12.59
CA ARG A 83 -8.45 1.35 -12.75
C ARG A 83 -7.96 1.29 -14.19
N GLU A 84 -7.62 2.47 -14.74
CA GLU A 84 -7.01 2.61 -16.07
C GLU A 84 -5.78 3.49 -15.96
N ARG A 85 -4.69 3.11 -16.62
CA ARG A 85 -3.46 3.90 -16.67
C ARG A 85 -3.38 4.72 -17.94
N LEU A 86 -4.13 5.81 -17.96
CA LEU A 86 -4.13 6.73 -19.10
C LEU A 86 -2.91 7.65 -19.08
N ILE A 87 -2.46 8.05 -17.88
CA ILE A 87 -1.33 8.96 -17.68
C ILE A 87 -0.46 8.37 -16.57
N HIS A 88 0.85 8.23 -16.84
CA HIS A 88 1.80 7.82 -15.80
C HIS A 88 1.81 8.87 -14.69
N TRP A 89 1.70 8.46 -13.42
CA TRP A 89 1.51 9.34 -12.25
C TRP A 89 0.18 10.10 -12.27
N GLY A 90 -0.72 9.79 -13.20
CA GLY A 90 -2.01 10.45 -13.33
C GLY A 90 -3.09 9.88 -12.41
N PRO A 91 -4.35 10.33 -12.60
CA PRO A 91 -5.47 9.91 -11.76
C PRO A 91 -5.72 8.41 -11.79
N ARG A 92 -6.12 7.86 -10.62
CA ARG A 92 -6.44 6.43 -10.47
C ARG A 92 -7.60 6.27 -9.52
N THR A 93 -8.55 5.39 -9.88
CA THR A 93 -9.66 5.04 -9.01
C THR A 93 -9.17 4.28 -7.78
N LEU A 94 -8.21 3.38 -7.97
CA LEU A 94 -7.63 2.61 -6.88
C LEU A 94 -6.20 2.20 -7.24
N ASP A 95 -5.29 2.43 -6.31
CA ASP A 95 -3.88 2.07 -6.45
C ASP A 95 -3.45 1.28 -5.23
N LEU A 96 -3.02 0.04 -5.43
CA LEU A 96 -2.62 -0.87 -4.36
C LEU A 96 -1.21 -1.36 -4.62
N ASP A 97 -0.33 -1.22 -3.63
CA ASP A 97 1.06 -1.67 -3.71
C ASP A 97 1.45 -2.46 -2.48
N ILE A 98 2.08 -3.62 -2.66
CA ILE A 98 2.69 -4.34 -1.55
C ILE A 98 3.98 -3.61 -1.17
N ILE A 99 4.01 -3.10 0.04
CA ILE A 99 5.16 -2.35 0.55
C ILE A 99 6.14 -3.27 1.26
N LEU A 100 5.64 -4.10 2.17
CA LEU A 100 6.42 -5.05 2.94
C LEU A 100 5.70 -6.38 2.97
N ALA A 101 6.48 -7.48 3.01
CA ALA A 101 5.95 -8.83 3.16
C ALA A 101 6.80 -9.59 4.17
N TYR A 102 6.16 -10.40 5.00
CA TYR A 102 6.81 -11.23 6.01
C TYR A 102 6.34 -12.66 5.87
N ASP A 103 7.24 -13.61 6.13
CA ASP A 103 6.88 -15.03 6.12
C ASP A 103 6.21 -15.45 7.44
N SER A 104 5.87 -16.73 7.55
CA SER A 104 5.17 -17.25 8.73
C SER A 104 5.98 -17.19 10.01
N GLN A 105 7.29 -16.98 9.92
CA GLN A 105 8.19 -16.87 11.07
C GLN A 105 8.49 -15.40 11.43
N GLY A 106 7.86 -14.47 10.74
CA GLY A 106 8.05 -13.05 10.99
C GLY A 106 9.29 -12.46 10.35
N ALA A 107 9.93 -13.18 9.42
CA ALA A 107 11.09 -12.68 8.71
C ALA A 107 10.65 -11.86 7.50
N MET A 108 11.24 -10.68 7.34
CA MET A 108 10.94 -9.82 6.19
C MET A 108 11.45 -10.45 4.91
N LEU A 109 10.56 -10.54 3.91
CA LEU A 109 10.92 -11.10 2.61
C LEU A 109 11.59 -10.03 1.76
N SER A 110 12.54 -10.48 0.93
CA SER A 110 13.20 -9.65 -0.04
C SER A 110 13.06 -10.31 -1.41
N LEU A 111 12.27 -9.70 -2.29
CA LEU A 111 12.02 -10.19 -3.63
C LEU A 111 12.37 -9.12 -4.64
N ASN A 112 12.98 -9.52 -5.74
CA ASN A 112 13.31 -8.58 -6.82
C ASN A 112 13.24 -9.33 -8.15
N ASP A 113 12.02 -9.43 -8.70
CA ASP A 113 11.80 -10.05 -9.99
C ASP A 113 11.01 -9.10 -10.92
N ALA A 114 10.71 -9.55 -12.13
CA ALA A 114 10.07 -8.72 -13.14
C ALA A 114 8.64 -8.27 -12.73
N LYS A 115 8.00 -8.99 -11.82
CA LYS A 115 6.61 -8.72 -11.43
C LYS A 115 6.48 -8.04 -10.08
N LEU A 116 7.39 -8.33 -9.15
CA LEU A 116 7.24 -7.91 -7.76
C LEU A 116 8.59 -7.60 -7.13
N VAL A 117 8.68 -6.41 -6.54
CA VAL A 117 9.84 -5.98 -5.74
C VAL A 117 9.33 -5.64 -4.35
N VAL A 118 9.80 -6.37 -3.33
CA VAL A 118 9.53 -6.05 -1.93
C VAL A 118 10.83 -6.14 -1.13
N PRO A 119 11.09 -5.20 -0.24
CA PRO A 119 10.31 -3.99 0.03
C PRO A 119 10.12 -3.15 -1.23
N HIS A 120 9.00 -2.42 -1.31
CA HIS A 120 8.73 -1.55 -2.46
C HIS A 120 9.90 -0.59 -2.67
N PRO A 121 10.39 -0.41 -3.92
CA PRO A 121 11.65 0.31 -4.15
C PRO A 121 11.68 1.77 -3.71
N TYR A 122 10.51 2.42 -3.62
CA TYR A 122 10.42 3.84 -3.27
C TYR A 122 9.76 4.11 -1.92
N PHE A 123 9.41 3.07 -1.14
CA PHE A 123 8.63 3.27 0.07
C PHE A 123 9.33 4.17 1.10
N TRP A 124 10.64 4.07 1.19
CA TRP A 124 11.44 4.82 2.18
C TRP A 124 11.58 6.29 1.82
N ASP A 125 11.21 6.66 0.59
CA ASP A 125 11.30 8.02 0.08
C ASP A 125 9.95 8.73 0.00
N ARG A 126 8.87 8.09 0.43
CA ARG A 126 7.50 8.61 0.28
C ARG A 126 6.83 8.82 1.63
N SER A 127 6.69 10.07 2.04
CA SER A 127 6.03 10.39 3.32
C SER A 127 4.60 9.90 3.38
N PHE A 128 3.87 9.90 2.24
CA PHE A 128 2.49 9.43 2.20
C PHE A 128 2.37 7.91 2.35
N VAL A 129 3.47 7.17 2.25
CA VAL A 129 3.56 5.74 2.56
C VAL A 129 4.01 5.56 4.02
N LEU A 130 5.02 6.30 4.44
CA LEU A 130 5.62 6.15 5.78
C LEU A 130 4.70 6.56 6.92
N LYS A 131 3.91 7.63 6.73
CA LYS A 131 3.00 8.09 7.79
C LYS A 131 1.95 7.04 8.16
N PRO A 132 1.19 6.47 7.21
CA PRO A 132 0.24 5.42 7.56
C PRO A 132 0.93 4.11 7.98
N LEU A 133 2.12 3.81 7.46
CA LEU A 133 2.89 2.66 7.93
C LEU A 133 3.27 2.82 9.41
N TYR A 134 3.68 4.02 9.81
CA TYR A 134 4.01 4.31 11.21
C TYR A 134 2.82 4.03 12.14
N GLU A 135 1.61 4.35 11.70
CA GLU A 135 0.41 4.09 12.50
C GLU A 135 0.24 2.61 12.79
N LEU A 136 0.51 1.74 11.80
CA LEU A 136 0.33 0.29 11.94
C LEU A 136 1.57 -0.42 12.51
N LEU A 137 2.76 0.14 12.31
CA LEU A 137 4.02 -0.51 12.66
C LEU A 137 5.02 0.55 13.22
N PRO A 138 4.68 1.13 14.38
CA PRO A 138 5.46 2.27 14.90
C PRO A 138 6.90 1.97 15.27
N THR A 139 7.23 0.69 15.52
CA THR A 139 8.58 0.27 15.90
C THR A 139 9.46 -0.15 14.73
N PHE A 140 8.94 -0.05 13.51
CA PHE A 140 9.68 -0.45 12.32
C PHE A 140 10.95 0.37 12.15
N THR A 141 12.05 -0.32 11.81
CA THR A 141 13.31 0.33 11.45
C THR A 141 13.78 -0.22 10.11
N TYR A 142 14.46 0.62 9.34
CA TYR A 142 15.01 0.26 8.05
C TYR A 142 16.30 1.05 7.84
N LYS A 143 17.36 0.37 7.41
CA LYS A 143 18.67 0.99 7.25
C LYS A 143 19.13 1.72 8.53
N ASP A 144 18.91 1.06 9.68
CA ASP A 144 19.29 1.57 11.02
C ASP A 144 18.59 2.89 11.41
N MET A 145 17.40 3.13 10.87
CA MET A 145 16.67 4.37 11.09
C MET A 145 15.21 4.08 11.37
N THR A 146 14.60 4.84 12.28
CA THR A 146 13.15 4.76 12.53
C THR A 146 12.37 5.51 11.46
N ILE A 147 11.06 5.23 11.37
CA ILE A 147 10.19 5.96 10.44
C ILE A 147 10.20 7.45 10.76
N ASN A 148 10.10 7.83 12.05
CA ASN A 148 10.11 9.24 12.45
C ASN A 148 11.40 9.96 12.06
N GLU A 149 12.53 9.30 12.22
CA GLU A 149 13.83 9.86 11.78
C GLU A 149 13.83 10.08 10.27
N ARG A 150 13.31 9.11 9.52
CA ARG A 150 13.25 9.23 8.05
C ARG A 150 12.29 10.32 7.61
N LEU A 151 11.12 10.43 8.26
CA LEU A 151 10.16 11.50 7.96
C LEU A 151 10.75 12.88 8.19
N ALA A 152 11.56 13.04 9.26
CA ALA A 152 12.25 14.29 9.51
C ALA A 152 13.22 14.65 8.38
N GLN A 153 13.93 13.67 7.83
CA GLN A 153 14.82 13.89 6.69
C GLN A 153 14.06 14.31 5.44
N LEU A 154 12.89 13.69 5.19
CA LEU A 154 12.10 13.97 3.99
C LEU A 154 11.44 15.35 4.03
N SER A 155 11.23 15.92 5.20
CA SER A 155 10.61 17.24 5.35
C SER A 155 11.61 18.41 5.24
N GLU A 156 12.87 18.12 5.13
CA GLU A 156 13.91 19.14 4.99
C GLU A 156 14.07 19.64 3.55
#